data_045d830651afa5c22abc5cb447632faa
#
_entry.id   045d830651afa5c22abc5cb447632faa
#
_cell.length_a   1.000
_cell.length_b   1.000
_cell.length_c   1.000
_cell.angle_alpha   90.00
_cell.angle_beta   90.00
_cell.angle_gamma   90.00
#
_symmetry.space_group_name_H-M   'P 1'
#
loop_
_entity.id
_entity.type
_entity.pdbx_description
1 polymer ?
#
loop_
_entity_poly.entity_id
_entity_poly.type
_entity_poly.pdbx_seq_one_letter_code
_entity_poly.pdbx_strand_id
1 'polypeptide(L)'
;MRTFKNSTLAVKNKIEELKSRLLSVAEMISIYFSEVSIDDTKAYFINVIYDEQILFKEEQFIAIKKIQNEYSEFNIQIFKERQLKNSIANFNSYALLHIYFGKIIYGSPPIPDILNKIEPAHYLSISKANFRKEQLKIIDFIGDAKFTYKGKINAYTSFGLHQSIELSFRSLEQFLCGKALINHSLKAHIEYLELLIPNIRSLFIDDRGNHQEFIENLDRAYNASRYTTNFHIDKAQLKLIFACFQKMFYLTQYVFDRQYENCSSIINASTSQIKKSNFQDINTTQHTLIDXLVTNYPIHSIYNINGALSADLPYNKCISWLDGQEALYKQTLLIITSEPLNKSENDLMIELDHHFQDQFKTYILLDDISNVAIKIDEGGTYLEYLLKSENRLYSLNKQLFRDENNREYFFPVEYYTKTAEWLVRKNRAEFIVSLMRDVEEKEDHATYLFLSYQLIVQICLGLLDLFWNLRPIETDISYLVNLINHFSNHTTAVFKFGNFKNSGILEGIRNAPQYMLTPLPYNFDYKDMDELFSACLKXIQETNKVADKRLEDIKISAFQRYVSIENCFSVNS
;
A
#
# COMPACT_ATOMS: atom_id res chain seq x y z
N MET A 1 -17.80 8.39 13.20
CA MET A 1 -17.14 8.78 14.46
C MET A 1 -17.83 10.00 15.08
N ARG A 2 -17.73 10.17 16.40
CA ARG A 2 -18.28 11.34 17.09
C ARG A 2 -17.38 12.55 16.84
N THR A 3 -17.94 13.68 16.47
CA THR A 3 -17.23 14.90 16.10
C THR A 3 -17.66 16.07 16.96
N PHE A 4 -16.81 17.08 17.06
CA PHE A 4 -17.01 18.21 17.97
C PHE A 4 -16.83 19.54 17.22
N LYS A 5 -17.82 20.44 17.33
CA LYS A 5 -17.86 21.73 16.60
C LYS A 5 -17.53 22.95 17.49
N ASN A 6 -16.72 22.80 18.55
CA ASN A 6 -16.45 23.91 19.46
C ASN A 6 -15.06 24.54 19.26
N SER A 7 -14.87 25.71 19.82
CA SER A 7 -13.60 26.44 19.78
C SER A 7 -12.47 25.65 20.47
N THR A 8 -11.25 25.87 20.05
CA THR A 8 -10.04 25.24 20.60
C THR A 8 -9.94 25.43 22.14
N LEU A 9 -10.37 26.57 22.68
CA LEU A 9 -10.35 26.85 24.12
C LEU A 9 -11.35 25.98 24.88
N ALA A 10 -12.55 25.79 24.35
CA ALA A 10 -13.57 24.94 24.98
C ALA A 10 -13.12 23.48 25.07
N VAL A 11 -12.46 22.98 24.00
CA VAL A 11 -11.90 21.61 23.96
C VAL A 11 -10.80 21.45 25.02
N LYS A 12 -9.91 22.44 25.17
CA LYS A 12 -8.83 22.41 26.18
C LYS A 12 -9.38 22.33 27.60
N ASN A 13 -10.37 23.15 27.92
CA ASN A 13 -10.99 23.16 29.27
C ASN A 13 -11.64 21.81 29.59
N LYS A 14 -12.35 21.22 28.62
CA LYS A 14 -12.96 19.90 28.78
C LYS A 14 -11.92 18.78 28.95
N ILE A 15 -10.77 18.87 28.26
CA ILE A 15 -9.68 17.91 28.43
C ILE A 15 -9.14 17.95 29.86
N GLU A 16 -8.94 19.15 30.45
CA GLU A 16 -8.45 19.29 31.82
C GLU A 16 -9.46 18.74 32.84
N GLU A 17 -10.75 19.02 32.63
CA GLU A 17 -11.82 18.48 33.46
C GLU A 17 -11.88 16.95 33.37
N LEU A 18 -11.90 16.39 32.15
CA LEU A 18 -11.90 14.95 31.91
C LEU A 18 -10.69 14.27 32.55
N LYS A 19 -9.50 14.86 32.38
CA LYS A 19 -8.25 14.37 33.00
C LYS A 19 -8.42 14.26 34.52
N SER A 20 -8.91 15.33 35.18
CA SER A 20 -9.13 15.35 36.62
C SER A 20 -10.11 14.27 37.09
N ARG A 21 -11.19 14.07 36.31
CA ARG A 21 -12.20 13.04 36.60
C ARG A 21 -11.60 11.62 36.46
N LEU A 22 -10.80 11.37 35.41
CA LEU A 22 -10.16 10.07 35.21
C LEU A 22 -9.18 9.76 36.35
N LEU A 23 -8.36 10.73 36.74
CA LEU A 23 -7.39 10.58 37.83
C LEU A 23 -8.06 10.36 39.22
N SER A 24 -9.30 10.81 39.40
CA SER A 24 -10.05 10.54 40.64
C SER A 24 -10.55 9.10 40.76
N VAL A 25 -10.58 8.34 39.65
CA VAL A 25 -11.08 6.96 39.63
C VAL A 25 -9.97 5.95 39.97
N ALA A 26 -8.76 6.16 39.42
CA ALA A 26 -7.64 5.24 39.61
C ALA A 26 -6.31 5.92 39.32
N GLU A 27 -5.25 5.37 39.88
CA GLU A 27 -3.87 5.78 39.56
C GLU A 27 -3.53 5.38 38.12
N MET A 28 -2.97 6.32 37.37
CA MET A 28 -2.66 6.14 35.94
C MET A 28 -1.19 6.50 35.68
N ILE A 29 -0.54 5.77 34.79
CA ILE A 29 0.85 6.04 34.37
C ILE A 29 0.87 7.28 33.48
N SER A 30 -0.02 7.31 32.47
CA SER A 30 -0.05 8.42 31.52
C SER A 30 -1.41 8.52 30.83
N ILE A 31 -1.71 9.74 30.37
CA ILE A 31 -2.87 10.02 29.52
C ILE A 31 -2.38 10.73 28.27
N TYR A 32 -2.77 10.22 27.11
CA TYR A 32 -2.47 10.78 25.79
C TYR A 32 -3.73 11.40 25.18
N PHE A 33 -3.55 12.50 24.51
CA PHE A 33 -4.57 13.16 23.68
C PHE A 33 -4.12 13.14 22.23
N SER A 34 -5.03 12.86 21.32
CA SER A 34 -4.80 13.03 19.88
C SER A 34 -6.05 13.53 19.17
N GLU A 35 -5.83 14.34 18.15
CA GLU A 35 -6.86 14.88 17.26
C GLU A 35 -6.62 14.29 15.86
N VAL A 36 -7.67 13.77 15.25
CA VAL A 36 -7.60 13.15 13.91
C VAL A 36 -8.69 13.79 13.05
N SER A 37 -8.34 14.15 11.81
CA SER A 37 -9.31 14.65 10.84
C SER A 37 -9.88 13.49 10.02
N ILE A 38 -11.21 13.41 9.92
CA ILE A 38 -11.94 12.42 9.15
C ILE A 38 -13.00 13.17 8.34
N ASP A 39 -12.86 13.19 7.03
CA ASP A 39 -13.82 13.85 6.12
C ASP A 39 -14.17 15.27 6.59
N ASP A 40 -13.12 16.10 6.83
CA ASP A 40 -13.22 17.50 7.29
C ASP A 40 -13.81 17.67 8.69
N THR A 41 -14.08 16.59 9.40
CA THR A 41 -14.51 16.65 10.81
C THR A 41 -13.37 16.22 11.74
N LYS A 42 -13.38 16.76 12.97
CA LYS A 42 -12.36 16.43 13.98
C LYS A 42 -12.90 15.40 14.96
N ALA A 43 -12.13 14.33 15.14
CA ALA A 43 -12.37 13.31 16.16
C ALA A 43 -11.27 13.41 17.23
N TYR A 44 -11.64 13.33 18.49
CA TYR A 44 -10.74 13.47 19.63
C TYR A 44 -10.61 12.14 20.36
N PHE A 45 -9.38 11.75 20.66
CA PHE A 45 -9.06 10.50 21.36
C PHE A 45 -8.31 10.80 22.67
N ILE A 46 -8.73 10.11 23.73
CA ILE A 46 -8.05 10.10 25.04
C ILE A 46 -7.63 8.66 25.31
N ASN A 47 -6.34 8.44 25.47
CA ASN A 47 -5.79 7.10 25.75
C ASN A 47 -5.19 7.09 27.14
N VAL A 48 -5.74 6.28 28.00
CA VAL A 48 -5.35 6.15 29.42
C VAL A 48 -4.52 4.88 29.56
N ILE A 49 -3.31 5.03 30.12
CA ILE A 49 -2.40 3.90 30.35
C ILE A 49 -2.26 3.71 31.87
N TYR A 50 -2.46 2.48 32.34
CA TYR A 50 -2.33 2.15 33.76
C TYR A 50 -1.42 0.95 33.97
N ASP A 51 -0.93 0.82 35.21
CA ASP A 51 0.04 -0.21 35.59
C ASP A 51 -0.59 -1.61 35.47
N GLU A 52 0.23 -2.58 35.08
CA GLU A 52 -0.14 -4.00 34.94
C GLU A 52 -0.68 -4.59 36.24
N GLN A 53 -0.19 -4.11 37.40
CA GLN A 53 -0.54 -4.63 38.71
C GLN A 53 -1.89 -4.09 39.22
N ILE A 54 -2.41 -3.02 38.61
CA ILE A 54 -3.70 -2.45 39.02
C ILE A 54 -4.83 -3.34 38.51
N LEU A 55 -5.62 -3.86 39.44
CA LEU A 55 -6.86 -4.58 39.17
C LEU A 55 -8.02 -3.63 39.45
N PHE A 56 -8.66 -3.13 38.42
CA PHE A 56 -9.85 -2.31 38.56
C PHE A 56 -10.96 -3.09 39.27
N LYS A 57 -11.49 -2.49 40.32
CA LYS A 57 -12.73 -2.97 40.98
C LYS A 57 -13.92 -2.67 40.08
N GLU A 58 -14.99 -3.40 40.26
CA GLU A 58 -16.24 -3.22 39.50
C GLU A 58 -16.73 -1.75 39.55
N GLU A 59 -16.65 -1.13 40.71
CA GLU A 59 -17.03 0.27 40.93
C GLU A 59 -16.22 1.24 40.02
N GLN A 60 -14.94 0.98 39.86
CA GLN A 60 -14.06 1.78 38.99
C GLN A 60 -14.43 1.63 37.52
N PHE A 61 -14.75 0.40 37.06
CA PHE A 61 -15.26 0.15 35.71
C PHE A 61 -16.56 0.93 35.47
N ILE A 62 -17.49 0.88 36.42
CA ILE A 62 -18.76 1.63 36.35
C ILE A 62 -18.49 3.14 36.27
N ALA A 63 -17.58 3.65 37.12
CA ALA A 63 -17.21 5.07 37.13
C ALA A 63 -16.61 5.50 35.78
N ILE A 64 -15.69 4.71 35.21
CA ILE A 64 -15.08 4.97 33.89
C ILE A 64 -16.16 5.00 32.80
N LYS A 65 -17.06 4.01 32.80
CA LYS A 65 -18.15 3.92 31.80
C LYS A 65 -19.08 5.15 31.91
N LYS A 66 -19.34 5.62 33.12
CA LYS A 66 -20.09 6.86 33.35
C LYS A 66 -19.35 8.07 32.74
N ILE A 67 -18.05 8.18 32.97
CA ILE A 67 -17.20 9.24 32.39
C ILE A 67 -17.25 9.19 30.86
N GLN A 68 -17.11 8.00 30.27
CA GLN A 68 -17.19 7.80 28.81
C GLN A 68 -18.54 8.31 28.24
N ASN A 69 -19.63 8.07 28.95
CA ASN A 69 -20.96 8.54 28.54
C ASN A 69 -21.10 10.06 28.69
N GLU A 70 -20.60 10.64 29.79
CA GLU A 70 -20.67 12.09 30.08
C GLU A 70 -19.81 12.90 29.09
N TYR A 71 -18.66 12.34 28.65
CA TYR A 71 -17.72 12.98 27.74
C TYR A 71 -17.76 12.27 26.36
N SER A 72 -18.96 12.02 25.87
CA SER A 72 -19.20 11.24 24.65
C SER A 72 -18.58 11.82 23.37
N GLU A 73 -18.16 13.09 23.39
CA GLU A 73 -17.41 13.73 22.29
C GLU A 73 -15.97 13.25 22.21
N PHE A 74 -15.43 12.59 23.25
CA PHE A 74 -14.08 12.01 23.25
C PHE A 74 -14.17 10.50 23.14
N ASN A 75 -13.32 9.93 22.31
CA ASN A 75 -13.14 8.47 22.18
C ASN A 75 -12.12 8.04 23.26
N ILE A 76 -12.60 7.59 24.40
CA ILE A 76 -11.75 7.25 25.56
C ILE A 76 -11.41 5.77 25.52
N GLN A 77 -10.13 5.44 25.40
CA GLN A 77 -9.61 4.07 25.43
C GLN A 77 -8.69 3.88 26.63
N ILE A 78 -8.74 2.69 27.22
CA ILE A 78 -8.01 2.38 28.44
C ILE A 78 -7.15 1.13 28.18
N PHE A 79 -5.85 1.24 28.45
CA PHE A 79 -4.87 0.18 28.19
C PHE A 79 -4.09 -0.16 29.45
N LYS A 80 -3.90 -1.44 29.69
CA LYS A 80 -2.78 -1.92 30.50
C LYS A 80 -1.48 -1.65 29.74
N GLU A 81 -0.42 -1.35 30.44
CA GLU A 81 0.90 -1.15 29.81
C GLU A 81 1.26 -2.29 28.88
N ARG A 82 1.02 -3.55 29.26
CA ARG A 82 1.26 -4.75 28.45
C ARG A 82 0.43 -4.74 27.16
N GLN A 83 -0.82 -4.30 27.22
CA GLN A 83 -1.67 -4.22 26.00
C GLN A 83 -1.08 -3.20 25.03
N LEU A 84 -0.55 -2.09 25.52
CA LEU A 84 0.11 -1.07 24.69
C LEU A 84 1.41 -1.64 24.09
N LYS A 85 2.24 -2.34 24.90
CA LYS A 85 3.46 -3.02 24.41
C LYS A 85 3.13 -3.99 23.27
N ASN A 86 2.09 -4.79 23.45
CA ASN A 86 1.65 -5.75 22.42
C ASN A 86 1.15 -5.04 21.17
N SER A 87 0.39 -3.96 21.31
CA SER A 87 -0.11 -3.16 20.19
C SER A 87 1.05 -2.61 19.35
N ILE A 88 2.09 -2.09 20.01
CA ILE A 88 3.29 -1.55 19.34
C ILE A 88 4.08 -2.69 18.67
N ALA A 89 4.30 -3.81 19.38
CA ALA A 89 5.04 -4.96 18.86
C ALA A 89 4.38 -5.58 17.63
N ASN A 90 3.06 -5.48 17.52
CA ASN A 90 2.28 -5.95 16.38
C ASN A 90 2.10 -4.87 15.29
N PHE A 91 2.81 -3.74 15.42
CA PHE A 91 2.77 -2.64 14.44
C PHE A 91 1.35 -2.12 14.20
N ASN A 92 0.58 -1.97 15.27
CA ASN A 92 -0.80 -1.48 15.17
C ASN A 92 -0.79 0.02 14.84
N SER A 93 -1.46 0.41 13.74
CA SER A 93 -1.54 1.82 13.30
C SER A 93 -2.19 2.74 14.33
N TYR A 94 -3.10 2.22 15.17
CA TYR A 94 -3.68 2.97 16.29
C TYR A 94 -2.58 3.46 17.25
N ALA A 95 -1.66 2.57 17.62
CA ALA A 95 -0.57 2.93 18.56
C ALA A 95 0.34 4.01 17.96
N LEU A 96 0.62 3.92 16.65
CA LEU A 96 1.40 4.96 15.95
C LEU A 96 0.66 6.31 15.97
N LEU A 97 -0.61 6.32 15.60
CA LEU A 97 -1.40 7.55 15.45
C LEU A 97 -1.72 8.21 16.79
N HIS A 98 -2.12 7.43 17.78
CA HIS A 98 -2.71 7.96 19.02
C HIS A 98 -1.76 7.97 20.22
N ILE A 99 -0.68 7.21 20.19
CA ILE A 99 0.33 7.15 21.26
C ILE A 99 1.63 7.80 20.80
N TYR A 100 2.23 7.30 19.72
CA TYR A 100 3.52 7.83 19.25
C TYR A 100 3.41 9.29 18.81
N PHE A 101 2.39 9.63 17.98
CA PHE A 101 2.12 11.01 17.56
C PHE A 101 1.20 11.75 18.55
N GLY A 102 0.65 11.04 19.52
CA GLY A 102 -0.24 11.62 20.53
C GLY A 102 0.51 12.53 21.51
N LYS A 103 -0.18 13.54 22.02
CA LYS A 103 0.35 14.46 23.03
C LYS A 103 0.10 13.91 24.43
N ILE A 104 1.14 13.80 25.25
CA ILE A 104 1.00 13.45 26.67
C ILE A 104 0.39 14.65 27.38
N ILE A 105 -0.74 14.43 28.09
CA ILE A 105 -1.42 15.44 28.88
C ILE A 105 -1.34 15.15 30.40
N TYR A 106 -0.82 13.95 30.76
CA TYR A 106 -0.54 13.57 32.14
C TYR A 106 0.51 12.45 32.18
N GLY A 107 1.40 12.52 33.17
CA GLY A 107 2.39 11.48 33.43
C GLY A 107 3.59 11.51 32.48
N SER A 108 4.22 10.37 32.33
CA SER A 108 5.40 10.18 31.46
C SER A 108 5.16 9.01 30.49
N PRO A 109 5.93 8.91 29.40
CA PRO A 109 5.80 7.77 28.50
C PRO A 109 5.97 6.44 29.26
N PRO A 110 5.03 5.52 29.18
CA PRO A 110 5.11 4.26 29.93
C PRO A 110 6.24 3.34 29.46
N ILE A 111 6.64 3.47 28.20
CA ILE A 111 7.62 2.59 27.55
C ILE A 111 8.58 3.40 26.66
N PRO A 112 9.35 4.34 27.25
CA PRO A 112 10.18 5.25 26.44
C PRO A 112 11.22 4.50 25.58
N ASP A 113 11.80 3.42 26.09
CA ASP A 113 12.79 2.62 25.36
C ASP A 113 12.25 1.97 24.08
N ILE A 114 10.96 1.70 24.03
CA ILE A 114 10.29 1.14 22.86
C ILE A 114 9.86 2.27 21.92
N LEU A 115 9.23 3.31 22.46
CA LEU A 115 8.74 4.45 21.66
C LEU A 115 9.88 5.16 20.92
N ASN A 116 11.03 5.35 21.58
CA ASN A 116 12.19 6.02 20.98
C ASN A 116 12.83 5.24 19.83
N LYS A 117 12.54 3.94 19.70
CA LYS A 117 13.06 3.08 18.64
C LYS A 117 12.14 2.98 17.43
N ILE A 118 10.94 3.57 17.50
CA ILE A 118 9.99 3.54 16.39
C ILE A 118 10.53 4.42 15.25
N GLU A 119 10.67 3.83 14.08
CA GLU A 119 10.85 4.55 12.83
C GLU A 119 9.46 4.61 12.16
N PRO A 120 8.76 5.77 12.15
CA PRO A 120 7.34 5.81 11.79
C PRO A 120 7.00 5.30 10.38
N ALA A 121 7.81 5.62 9.38
CA ALA A 121 7.56 5.20 7.98
C ALA A 121 7.67 3.67 7.85
N HIS A 122 8.70 3.08 8.45
CA HIS A 122 8.90 1.63 8.47
C HIS A 122 7.77 0.93 9.26
N TYR A 123 7.43 1.47 10.42
CA TYR A 123 6.32 0.97 11.26
C TYR A 123 5.01 0.93 10.46
N LEU A 124 4.69 2.04 9.78
CA LEU A 124 3.46 2.16 8.99
C LEU A 124 3.44 1.18 7.81
N SER A 125 4.59 0.94 7.18
CA SER A 125 4.75 -0.06 6.12
C SER A 125 4.41 -1.47 6.61
N ILE A 126 4.91 -1.85 7.79
CA ILE A 126 4.63 -3.17 8.39
C ILE A 126 3.13 -3.26 8.79
N SER A 127 2.58 -2.18 9.34
CA SER A 127 1.15 -2.11 9.67
C SER A 127 0.29 -2.43 8.43
N LYS A 128 0.63 -1.84 7.29
CA LYS A 128 -0.07 -2.09 6.01
C LYS A 128 0.07 -3.56 5.58
N ALA A 129 1.27 -4.13 5.69
CA ALA A 129 1.51 -5.53 5.35
C ALA A 129 0.71 -6.48 6.26
N ASN A 130 0.62 -6.18 7.55
CA ASN A 130 -0.17 -6.98 8.50
C ASN A 130 -1.67 -6.90 8.18
N PHE A 131 -2.18 -5.71 7.86
CA PHE A 131 -3.58 -5.56 7.45
C PHE A 131 -3.88 -6.38 6.19
N ARG A 132 -3.00 -6.36 5.20
CA ARG A 132 -3.15 -7.19 3.98
C ARG A 132 -3.28 -8.67 4.31
N LYS A 133 -2.46 -9.18 5.23
CA LYS A 133 -2.54 -10.60 5.67
C LYS A 133 -3.91 -10.91 6.29
N GLU A 134 -4.44 -10.00 7.11
CA GLU A 134 -5.77 -10.19 7.68
C GLU A 134 -6.87 -10.14 6.60
N GLN A 135 -6.76 -9.23 5.63
CA GLN A 135 -7.68 -9.18 4.48
C GLN A 135 -7.68 -10.50 3.69
N LEU A 136 -6.50 -11.09 3.45
CA LEU A 136 -6.41 -12.36 2.74
C LEU A 136 -7.13 -13.48 3.51
N LYS A 137 -6.97 -13.55 4.83
CA LYS A 137 -7.70 -14.52 5.67
C LYS A 137 -9.23 -14.34 5.53
N ILE A 138 -9.68 -13.09 5.56
CA ILE A 138 -11.11 -12.76 5.38
C ILE A 138 -11.59 -13.23 4.00
N ILE A 139 -10.80 -12.96 2.96
CA ILE A 139 -11.12 -13.35 1.58
C ILE A 139 -11.15 -14.88 1.44
N ASP A 140 -10.26 -15.59 2.10
CA ASP A 140 -10.24 -17.06 2.06
C ASP A 140 -11.53 -17.65 2.69
N PHE A 141 -11.93 -17.16 3.87
CA PHE A 141 -13.19 -17.60 4.51
C PHE A 141 -14.42 -17.32 3.64
N ILE A 142 -14.47 -16.14 2.98
CA ILE A 142 -15.59 -15.81 2.09
C ILE A 142 -15.56 -16.66 0.80
N GLY A 143 -14.37 -17.01 0.34
CA GLY A 143 -14.15 -17.90 -0.79
C GLY A 143 -14.74 -19.29 -0.49
N ASP A 144 -14.42 -19.84 0.68
CA ASP A 144 -14.96 -21.12 1.17
C ASP A 144 -16.48 -21.04 1.32
N ALA A 145 -17.00 -19.92 1.88
CA ALA A 145 -18.43 -19.70 2.02
C ALA A 145 -19.14 -19.70 0.65
N LYS A 146 -18.57 -19.05 -0.36
CA LYS A 146 -19.10 -19.03 -1.73
C LYS A 146 -19.09 -20.41 -2.36
N PHE A 147 -18.03 -21.18 -2.14
CA PHE A 147 -17.91 -22.55 -2.65
C PHE A 147 -18.98 -23.46 -2.03
N THR A 148 -19.13 -23.45 -0.70
CA THR A 148 -20.13 -24.27 0.02
C THR A 148 -21.56 -23.83 -0.29
N TYR A 149 -21.80 -22.53 -0.54
CA TYR A 149 -23.11 -22.01 -0.97
C TYR A 149 -23.52 -22.61 -2.32
N LYS A 150 -22.58 -22.67 -3.28
CA LYS A 150 -22.82 -23.32 -4.59
C LYS A 150 -23.13 -24.82 -4.42
N GLY A 151 -22.43 -25.46 -3.48
CA GLY A 151 -22.64 -26.87 -3.11
C GLY A 151 -23.89 -27.11 -2.26
N LYS A 152 -24.65 -26.06 -1.90
CA LYS A 152 -25.87 -26.11 -1.06
C LYS A 152 -25.59 -26.63 0.37
N ILE A 153 -24.38 -26.37 0.91
CA ILE A 153 -23.98 -26.81 2.26
C ILE A 153 -24.12 -25.59 3.21
N ASN A 154 -25.36 -25.23 3.49
CA ASN A 154 -25.73 -23.96 4.14
C ASN A 154 -25.07 -23.74 5.51
N ALA A 155 -24.89 -24.79 6.31
CA ALA A 155 -24.26 -24.68 7.63
C ALA A 155 -22.80 -24.22 7.54
N TYR A 156 -22.02 -24.81 6.63
CA TYR A 156 -20.63 -24.40 6.40
C TYR A 156 -20.55 -23.01 5.77
N THR A 157 -21.49 -22.66 4.89
CA THR A 157 -21.60 -21.33 4.31
C THR A 157 -21.77 -20.26 5.41
N SER A 158 -22.72 -20.51 6.34
CA SER A 158 -22.97 -19.55 7.44
C SER A 158 -21.78 -19.43 8.40
N PHE A 159 -21.05 -20.52 8.64
CA PHE A 159 -19.82 -20.51 9.44
C PHE A 159 -18.73 -19.64 8.78
N GLY A 160 -18.47 -19.84 7.49
CA GLY A 160 -17.48 -19.05 6.75
C GLY A 160 -17.83 -17.55 6.73
N LEU A 161 -19.12 -17.23 6.55
CA LEU A 161 -19.62 -15.87 6.60
C LEU A 161 -19.45 -15.23 7.99
N HIS A 162 -19.80 -15.98 9.04
CA HIS A 162 -19.62 -15.52 10.42
C HIS A 162 -18.15 -15.19 10.69
N GLN A 163 -17.24 -16.11 10.33
CA GLN A 163 -15.79 -15.89 10.52
C GLN A 163 -15.27 -14.68 9.75
N SER A 164 -15.74 -14.48 8.52
CA SER A 164 -15.35 -13.30 7.72
C SER A 164 -15.79 -11.99 8.37
N ILE A 165 -17.02 -11.97 8.92
CA ILE A 165 -17.56 -10.78 9.62
C ILE A 165 -16.83 -10.55 10.94
N GLU A 166 -16.58 -11.62 11.72
CA GLU A 166 -15.85 -11.54 12.99
C GLU A 166 -14.44 -10.96 12.79
N LEU A 167 -13.69 -11.47 11.80
CA LEU A 167 -12.35 -10.96 11.49
C LEU A 167 -12.38 -9.50 11.04
N SER A 168 -13.43 -9.09 10.31
CA SER A 168 -13.63 -7.69 9.92
C SER A 168 -13.86 -6.81 11.16
N PHE A 169 -14.68 -7.26 12.11
CA PHE A 169 -14.88 -6.56 13.39
C PHE A 169 -13.57 -6.43 14.17
N ARG A 170 -12.80 -7.51 14.29
CA ARG A 170 -11.51 -7.50 15.01
C ARG A 170 -10.54 -6.50 14.38
N SER A 171 -10.51 -6.41 13.04
CA SER A 171 -9.70 -5.42 12.34
C SER A 171 -10.15 -3.99 12.67
N LEU A 172 -11.46 -3.71 12.64
CA LEU A 172 -12.00 -2.39 13.04
C LEU A 172 -11.63 -2.04 14.48
N GLU A 173 -11.76 -2.99 15.39
CA GLU A 173 -11.40 -2.80 16.80
C GLU A 173 -9.92 -2.50 16.97
N GLN A 174 -9.05 -3.17 16.23
CA GLN A 174 -7.62 -2.87 16.20
C GLN A 174 -7.36 -1.43 15.76
N PHE A 175 -8.04 -0.94 14.74
CA PHE A 175 -7.80 0.40 14.19
C PHE A 175 -8.43 1.51 15.04
N LEU A 176 -9.59 1.27 15.62
CA LEU A 176 -10.36 2.30 16.32
C LEU A 176 -10.15 2.29 17.84
N CYS A 177 -9.77 1.15 18.42
CA CYS A 177 -9.61 0.98 19.86
C CYS A 177 -8.19 0.54 20.25
N GLY A 178 -7.33 0.20 19.27
CA GLY A 178 -5.98 -0.27 19.50
C GLY A 178 -5.90 -1.71 20.00
N LYS A 179 -7.04 -2.38 20.16
CA LYS A 179 -7.13 -3.76 20.65
C LYS A 179 -8.45 -4.39 20.20
N ALA A 180 -8.44 -5.69 19.93
CA ALA A 180 -9.65 -6.43 19.55
C ALA A 180 -10.21 -7.22 20.74
N LEU A 181 -11.52 -7.41 20.76
CA LEU A 181 -12.18 -8.29 21.71
C LEU A 181 -11.81 -9.77 21.42
N ILE A 182 -11.59 -10.52 22.48
CA ILE A 182 -11.38 -11.97 22.41
C ILE A 182 -12.76 -12.61 22.66
N ASN A 183 -13.60 -12.61 21.63
CA ASN A 183 -14.97 -13.10 21.68
C ASN A 183 -15.36 -13.56 20.28
N HIS A 184 -16.27 -14.50 20.18
CA HIS A 184 -16.83 -14.99 18.91
C HIS A 184 -18.25 -14.48 18.65
N SER A 185 -18.84 -13.73 19.60
CA SER A 185 -20.19 -13.19 19.42
C SER A 185 -20.13 -11.87 18.62
N LEU A 186 -20.76 -11.85 17.46
CA LEU A 186 -20.91 -10.64 16.65
C LEU A 186 -21.67 -9.55 17.41
N LYS A 187 -22.63 -9.95 18.23
CA LYS A 187 -23.36 -9.03 19.11
C LYS A 187 -22.40 -8.28 20.03
N ALA A 188 -21.45 -8.98 20.67
CA ALA A 188 -20.46 -8.36 21.56
C ALA A 188 -19.56 -7.36 20.80
N HIS A 189 -19.12 -7.70 19.60
CA HIS A 189 -18.32 -6.83 18.73
C HIS A 189 -19.12 -5.56 18.33
N ILE A 190 -20.39 -5.72 17.96
CA ILE A 190 -21.27 -4.60 17.59
C ILE A 190 -21.44 -3.65 18.79
N GLU A 191 -21.77 -4.20 19.97
CA GLU A 191 -21.94 -3.38 21.19
C GLU A 191 -20.67 -2.61 21.55
N TYR A 192 -19.51 -3.23 21.36
CA TYR A 192 -18.22 -2.59 21.61
C TYR A 192 -17.94 -1.43 20.64
N LEU A 193 -18.21 -1.63 19.35
CA LEU A 193 -17.92 -0.64 18.30
C LEU A 193 -19.01 0.44 18.19
N GLU A 194 -20.23 0.20 18.67
CA GLU A 194 -21.35 1.15 18.55
C GLU A 194 -21.05 2.51 19.21
N LEU A 195 -20.18 2.51 20.21
CA LEU A 195 -19.71 3.73 20.87
C LEU A 195 -18.87 4.62 19.91
N LEU A 196 -18.19 4.01 18.94
CA LEU A 196 -17.27 4.69 18.02
C LEU A 196 -17.88 4.88 16.63
N ILE A 197 -18.67 3.91 16.18
CA ILE A 197 -19.36 3.94 14.90
C ILE A 197 -20.86 3.90 15.18
N PRO A 198 -21.49 5.07 15.40
CA PRO A 198 -22.96 5.09 15.56
C PRO A 198 -23.63 4.45 14.34
N ASN A 199 -24.67 3.68 14.58
CA ASN A 199 -25.42 2.98 13.55
C ASN A 199 -24.70 1.77 12.91
N ILE A 200 -23.56 1.28 13.45
CA ILE A 200 -22.94 0.06 12.94
C ILE A 200 -23.94 -1.11 12.91
N ARG A 201 -24.86 -1.11 13.86
CA ARG A 201 -25.96 -2.10 13.94
C ARG A 201 -26.84 -2.09 12.68
N SER A 202 -26.99 -0.94 12.01
CA SER A 202 -27.81 -0.83 10.79
C SER A 202 -27.24 -1.59 9.59
N LEU A 203 -25.98 -2.02 9.66
CA LEU A 203 -25.41 -2.90 8.65
C LEU A 203 -26.02 -4.32 8.70
N PHE A 204 -26.65 -4.67 9.81
CA PHE A 204 -27.15 -6.03 10.12
C PHE A 204 -28.69 -5.99 10.29
N ILE A 205 -29.40 -5.69 9.21
CA ILE A 205 -30.87 -5.60 9.21
C ILE A 205 -31.42 -6.70 8.33
N ASP A 206 -32.43 -7.43 8.83
CA ASP A 206 -33.21 -8.37 8.02
C ASP A 206 -34.26 -7.64 7.17
N ASP A 207 -35.00 -8.38 6.33
CA ASP A 207 -36.04 -7.84 5.44
C ASP A 207 -37.21 -7.16 6.20
N ARG A 208 -37.32 -7.40 7.51
CA ARG A 208 -38.35 -6.81 8.39
C ARG A 208 -37.83 -5.63 9.21
N GLY A 209 -36.56 -5.26 9.02
CA GLY A 209 -35.91 -4.21 9.79
C GLY A 209 -35.46 -4.65 11.20
N ASN A 210 -35.40 -5.96 11.46
CA ASN A 210 -35.04 -6.48 12.78
C ASN A 210 -33.53 -6.77 12.86
N HIS A 211 -32.80 -5.99 13.65
CA HIS A 211 -31.38 -6.14 13.87
C HIS A 211 -31.03 -7.28 14.82
N GLN A 212 -31.75 -7.37 15.94
CA GLN A 212 -31.37 -8.25 17.04
C GLN A 212 -31.48 -9.71 16.69
N GLU A 213 -32.62 -10.12 16.14
CA GLU A 213 -32.86 -11.50 15.74
C GLU A 213 -31.89 -11.96 14.64
N PHE A 214 -31.56 -11.06 13.71
CA PHE A 214 -30.61 -11.35 12.63
C PHE A 214 -29.22 -11.66 13.17
N ILE A 215 -28.71 -10.80 14.09
CA ILE A 215 -27.38 -10.97 14.72
C ILE A 215 -27.34 -12.23 15.59
N GLU A 216 -28.41 -12.49 16.35
CA GLU A 216 -28.51 -13.70 17.19
C GLU A 216 -28.55 -14.98 16.34
N ASN A 217 -29.18 -14.93 15.16
CA ASN A 217 -29.19 -16.06 14.21
C ASN A 217 -27.78 -16.32 13.66
N LEU A 218 -27.00 -15.25 13.38
CA LEU A 218 -25.61 -15.38 12.95
C LEU A 218 -24.74 -16.02 14.04
N ASP A 219 -24.86 -15.55 15.29
CA ASP A 219 -24.11 -16.12 16.43
C ASP A 219 -24.52 -17.60 16.67
N ARG A 220 -25.81 -17.94 16.50
CA ARG A 220 -26.29 -19.33 16.58
C ARG A 220 -25.71 -20.19 15.45
N ALA A 221 -25.58 -19.65 14.24
CA ALA A 221 -25.00 -20.36 13.10
C ALA A 221 -23.55 -20.80 13.37
N TYR A 222 -22.76 -19.95 14.01
CA TYR A 222 -21.38 -20.27 14.40
C TYR A 222 -21.33 -21.47 15.35
N ASN A 223 -22.14 -21.43 16.41
CA ASN A 223 -22.19 -22.50 17.43
C ASN A 223 -22.71 -23.81 16.84
N ALA A 224 -23.76 -23.75 16.05
CA ALA A 224 -24.40 -24.93 15.45
C ALA A 224 -23.47 -25.63 14.46
N SER A 225 -22.74 -24.91 13.65
CA SER A 225 -21.81 -25.49 12.66
C SER A 225 -20.67 -26.28 13.31
N ARG A 226 -20.32 -25.96 14.57
CA ARG A 226 -19.25 -26.63 15.32
C ARG A 226 -19.75 -27.83 16.16
N TYR A 227 -20.97 -27.72 16.70
CA TYR A 227 -21.38 -28.61 17.77
C TYR A 227 -22.67 -29.37 17.49
N THR A 228 -23.44 -29.04 16.45
CA THR A 228 -24.72 -29.67 16.15
C THR A 228 -24.91 -29.91 14.64
N THR A 229 -25.61 -30.99 14.30
CA THR A 229 -25.88 -31.37 12.91
C THR A 229 -27.20 -30.79 12.37
N ASN A 230 -28.06 -30.25 13.22
CA ASN A 230 -29.44 -29.89 12.88
C ASN A 230 -29.67 -28.36 12.71
N PHE A 231 -28.65 -27.64 12.29
CA PHE A 231 -28.79 -26.19 12.00
C PHE A 231 -29.34 -26.00 10.58
N HIS A 232 -30.44 -25.27 10.49
CA HIS A 232 -31.03 -24.90 9.20
C HIS A 232 -31.02 -23.39 9.02
N ILE A 233 -30.53 -22.94 7.88
CA ILE A 233 -30.56 -21.55 7.44
C ILE A 233 -30.97 -21.54 5.97
N ASP A 234 -31.89 -20.70 5.61
CA ASP A 234 -32.39 -20.66 4.25
C ASP A 234 -31.49 -19.80 3.33
N LYS A 235 -31.73 -19.92 2.03
CA LYS A 235 -30.92 -19.29 1.00
C LYS A 235 -31.08 -17.76 0.99
N ALA A 236 -32.26 -17.23 1.34
CA ALA A 236 -32.50 -15.79 1.40
C ALA A 236 -31.72 -15.17 2.56
N GLN A 237 -31.74 -15.80 3.73
CA GLN A 237 -30.94 -15.37 4.88
C GLN A 237 -29.44 -15.35 4.56
N LEU A 238 -28.93 -16.38 3.86
CA LEU A 238 -27.51 -16.42 3.45
C LEU A 238 -27.15 -15.25 2.53
N LYS A 239 -28.04 -14.88 1.58
CA LYS A 239 -27.81 -13.73 0.72
C LYS A 239 -27.70 -12.42 1.51
N LEU A 240 -28.58 -12.23 2.50
CA LEU A 240 -28.52 -11.05 3.39
C LEU A 240 -27.19 -11.02 4.17
N ILE A 241 -26.73 -12.18 4.67
CA ILE A 241 -25.44 -12.25 5.39
C ILE A 241 -24.27 -11.90 4.46
N PHE A 242 -24.29 -12.37 3.20
CA PHE A 242 -23.28 -11.97 2.20
C PHE A 242 -23.27 -10.44 2.01
N ALA A 243 -24.44 -9.81 1.91
CA ALA A 243 -24.54 -8.35 1.78
C ALA A 243 -24.01 -7.62 3.02
N CYS A 244 -24.33 -8.11 4.22
CA CYS A 244 -23.77 -7.55 5.47
C CYS A 244 -22.25 -7.68 5.51
N PHE A 245 -21.71 -8.83 5.13
CA PHE A 245 -20.26 -9.03 5.03
C PHE A 245 -19.63 -8.00 4.08
N GLN A 246 -20.21 -7.81 2.92
CA GLN A 246 -19.68 -6.85 1.93
C GLN A 246 -19.54 -5.45 2.54
N LYS A 247 -20.61 -4.96 3.19
CA LYS A 247 -20.61 -3.65 3.85
C LYS A 247 -19.53 -3.57 4.94
N MET A 248 -19.39 -4.62 5.74
CA MET A 248 -18.38 -4.71 6.81
C MET A 248 -16.96 -4.69 6.24
N PHE A 249 -16.71 -5.43 5.18
CA PHE A 249 -15.39 -5.49 4.54
C PHE A 249 -14.99 -4.10 4.00
N TYR A 250 -15.91 -3.38 3.37
CA TYR A 250 -15.70 -2.01 2.90
C TYR A 250 -15.41 -1.06 4.05
N LEU A 251 -16.22 -1.12 5.10
CA LEU A 251 -16.02 -0.26 6.27
C LEU A 251 -14.63 -0.48 6.88
N THR A 252 -14.20 -1.74 6.96
CA THR A 252 -12.88 -2.10 7.50
C THR A 252 -11.76 -1.51 6.66
N GLN A 253 -11.84 -1.62 5.35
CA GLN A 253 -10.87 -1.04 4.41
C GLN A 253 -10.84 0.49 4.54
N TYR A 254 -12.01 1.13 4.49
CA TYR A 254 -12.15 2.58 4.58
C TYR A 254 -11.50 3.13 5.85
N VAL A 255 -11.79 2.51 7.00
CA VAL A 255 -11.23 2.94 8.30
C VAL A 255 -9.70 2.80 8.30
N PHE A 256 -9.17 1.68 7.78
CA PHE A 256 -7.73 1.47 7.69
C PHE A 256 -7.08 2.54 6.79
N ASP A 257 -7.63 2.77 5.61
CA ASP A 257 -7.06 3.73 4.63
C ASP A 257 -7.02 5.15 5.23
N ARG A 258 -8.09 5.58 5.90
CA ARG A 258 -8.13 6.90 6.57
C ARG A 258 -7.07 7.00 7.67
N GLN A 259 -6.90 5.97 8.47
CA GLN A 259 -5.87 5.95 9.51
C GLN A 259 -4.46 5.97 8.92
N TYR A 260 -4.25 5.19 7.85
CA TYR A 260 -2.98 5.16 7.11
C TYR A 260 -2.65 6.54 6.53
N GLU A 261 -3.62 7.21 5.91
CA GLU A 261 -3.48 8.57 5.35
C GLU A 261 -3.13 9.59 6.43
N ASN A 262 -3.79 9.53 7.59
CA ASN A 262 -3.48 10.42 8.72
C ASN A 262 -2.03 10.24 9.20
N CYS A 263 -1.58 9.00 9.38
CA CYS A 263 -0.20 8.71 9.76
C CYS A 263 0.79 9.22 8.70
N SER A 264 0.53 8.93 7.43
CA SER A 264 1.38 9.35 6.31
C SER A 264 1.50 10.87 6.23
N SER A 265 0.40 11.60 6.42
CA SER A 265 0.39 13.06 6.39
C SER A 265 1.25 13.65 7.50
N ILE A 266 1.20 13.10 8.72
CA ILE A 266 2.02 13.55 9.85
C ILE A 266 3.51 13.27 9.56
N ILE A 267 3.84 12.08 9.05
CA ILE A 267 5.21 11.69 8.70
C ILE A 267 5.77 12.65 7.63
N ASN A 268 5.00 12.89 6.57
CA ASN A 268 5.41 13.76 5.46
C ASN A 268 5.56 15.23 5.90
N ALA A 269 4.68 15.72 6.76
CA ALA A 269 4.77 17.08 7.31
C ALA A 269 6.06 17.27 8.13
N SER A 270 6.48 16.26 8.89
CA SER A 270 7.72 16.29 9.67
C SER A 270 8.97 16.31 8.76
N THR A 271 8.90 15.65 7.60
CA THR A 271 10.01 15.55 6.64
C THR A 271 10.14 16.81 5.77
N SER A 272 9.04 17.49 5.46
CA SER A 272 9.02 18.63 4.56
C SER A 272 9.61 19.92 5.14
N GLN A 273 9.72 20.06 6.45
CA GLN A 273 10.37 21.23 7.09
C GLN A 273 11.89 21.28 6.84
N ILE A 274 12.52 20.14 6.52
CA ILE A 274 13.97 20.04 6.31
C ILE A 274 14.38 20.42 4.87
N LYS A 275 13.44 20.37 3.91
CA LYS A 275 13.76 20.43 2.45
C LYS A 275 13.66 21.82 1.79
N LYS A 276 13.31 22.91 2.49
CA LYS A 276 12.96 24.19 1.83
C LYS A 276 14.11 25.06 1.31
N SER A 277 15.40 24.70 1.51
CA SER A 277 16.52 25.63 1.22
C SER A 277 17.22 25.47 -0.14
N ASN A 278 17.00 24.37 -0.90
CA ASN A 278 17.78 24.06 -2.11
C ASN A 278 17.00 24.09 -3.44
N PHE A 279 15.79 24.64 -3.47
CA PHE A 279 14.86 24.43 -4.58
C PHE A 279 14.78 25.55 -5.66
N GLN A 280 15.47 26.67 -5.51
CA GLN A 280 15.25 27.81 -6.44
C GLN A 280 15.85 27.62 -7.84
N ASP A 281 17.02 27.00 -7.97
CA ASP A 281 17.70 26.85 -9.28
C ASP A 281 17.11 25.72 -10.15
N ILE A 282 16.60 24.66 -9.53
CA ILE A 282 16.06 23.47 -10.23
C ILE A 282 14.74 23.81 -10.95
N ASN A 283 13.89 24.62 -10.32
CA ASN A 283 12.60 25.01 -10.91
C ASN A 283 12.77 25.75 -12.23
N THR A 284 13.78 26.63 -12.31
CA THR A 284 14.07 27.40 -13.53
C THR A 284 14.49 26.49 -14.69
N THR A 285 15.34 25.50 -14.41
CA THR A 285 15.81 24.54 -15.43
C THR A 285 14.70 23.57 -15.83
N GLN A 286 13.83 23.16 -14.89
CA GLN A 286 12.67 22.32 -15.19
C GLN A 286 11.66 23.05 -16.11
N HIS A 287 11.42 24.35 -15.89
CA HIS A 287 10.60 25.17 -16.78
C HIS A 287 11.20 25.23 -18.19
N THR A 288 12.51 25.39 -18.32
CA THR A 288 13.21 25.39 -19.60
C THR A 288 13.06 24.06 -20.34
N LEU A 289 13.10 22.93 -19.61
CA LEU A 289 12.89 21.60 -20.19
C LEU A 289 11.45 21.45 -20.69
N ILE A 290 10.47 21.88 -19.91
CA ILE A 290 9.05 21.84 -20.30
C ILE A 290 8.85 22.72 -21.56
N ASP A 291 9.40 23.94 -21.59
CA ASP A 291 9.34 24.84 -22.75
C ASP A 291 9.94 24.23 -24.01
N UNK A 292 10.81 23.39 -23.74
CA UNK A 292 11.37 22.76 -24.71
C UNK A 292 10.58 21.81 -25.30
N LEU A 293 10.18 21.03 -24.65
CA LEU A 293 9.27 19.96 -25.11
C LEU A 293 8.02 20.54 -25.79
N VAL A 294 7.36 21.47 -25.14
CA VAL A 294 6.08 22.06 -25.61
C VAL A 294 6.24 22.84 -26.92
N THR A 295 7.41 23.47 -27.12
CA THR A 295 7.67 24.23 -28.35
C THR A 295 7.93 23.33 -29.56
N ASN A 296 8.59 22.20 -29.34
CA ASN A 296 9.06 21.31 -30.43
C ASN A 296 8.11 20.14 -30.74
N TYR A 297 7.18 19.83 -29.85
CA TYR A 297 6.33 18.64 -29.98
C TYR A 297 4.87 18.97 -29.67
N PRO A 298 3.92 18.23 -30.24
CA PRO A 298 2.48 18.43 -29.97
C PRO A 298 2.10 17.84 -28.60
N ILE A 299 2.65 18.45 -27.53
CA ILE A 299 2.45 17.98 -26.15
C ILE A 299 1.05 18.38 -25.66
N HIS A 300 0.30 17.38 -25.22
CA HIS A 300 -0.97 17.59 -24.52
C HIS A 300 -0.74 17.84 -23.02
N SER A 301 0.07 17.00 -22.37
CA SER A 301 0.36 17.16 -20.94
C SER A 301 1.66 16.45 -20.54
N ILE A 302 2.27 16.95 -19.46
CA ILE A 302 3.50 16.39 -18.87
C ILE A 302 3.26 16.19 -17.38
N TYR A 303 3.58 14.98 -16.89
CA TYR A 303 3.52 14.64 -15.48
C TYR A 303 4.90 14.20 -14.98
N ASN A 304 5.30 14.68 -13.82
CA ASN A 304 6.52 14.22 -13.15
C ASN A 304 6.16 13.03 -12.26
N ILE A 305 6.63 11.86 -12.62
CA ILE A 305 6.39 10.64 -11.85
C ILE A 305 7.25 10.66 -10.58
N ASN A 306 8.50 11.04 -10.72
CA ASN A 306 9.43 11.19 -9.61
C ASN A 306 10.63 12.03 -10.06
N GLY A 307 10.93 13.08 -9.32
CA GLY A 307 12.11 13.87 -9.53
C GLY A 307 12.84 14.06 -8.21
N ALA A 308 14.15 13.83 -8.21
CA ALA A 308 14.97 13.97 -7.02
C ALA A 308 16.39 14.41 -7.37
N LEU A 309 16.98 15.21 -6.51
CA LEU A 309 18.40 15.52 -6.56
C LEU A 309 19.21 14.24 -6.40
N SER A 310 20.31 14.18 -7.12
CA SER A 310 21.25 13.06 -7.04
C SER A 310 21.68 12.75 -5.59
N ALA A 311 21.83 13.78 -4.76
CA ALA A 311 22.21 13.63 -3.34
C ALA A 311 21.10 13.08 -2.45
N ASP A 312 19.85 13.22 -2.84
CA ASP A 312 18.67 12.81 -2.03
C ASP A 312 18.26 11.36 -2.29
N LEU A 313 18.80 10.74 -3.34
CA LEU A 313 18.49 9.35 -3.66
C LEU A 313 19.39 8.41 -2.87
N PRO A 314 18.85 7.56 -2.00
CA PRO A 314 19.68 6.65 -1.19
C PRO A 314 20.44 5.61 -2.03
N TYR A 315 20.14 5.50 -3.30
CA TYR A 315 20.74 4.53 -4.23
C TYR A 315 21.51 5.17 -5.39
N ASN A 316 21.92 6.41 -5.23
CA ASN A 316 22.60 7.17 -6.29
C ASN A 316 23.80 6.45 -6.90
N LYS A 317 24.65 5.86 -6.05
CA LYS A 317 25.83 5.12 -6.51
C LYS A 317 25.47 3.83 -7.26
N CYS A 318 24.23 3.37 -7.14
CA CYS A 318 23.75 2.16 -7.85
C CYS A 318 23.21 2.51 -9.23
N ILE A 319 22.57 3.67 -9.37
CA ILE A 319 22.01 4.12 -10.66
C ILE A 319 23.07 4.75 -11.56
N SER A 320 24.04 5.44 -10.96
CA SER A 320 25.08 6.16 -11.74
C SER A 320 25.92 5.25 -12.64
N TRP A 321 26.22 4.01 -12.19
CA TRP A 321 27.01 3.10 -13.05
C TRP A 321 26.18 2.58 -14.24
N LEU A 322 24.85 2.45 -14.06
CA LEU A 322 23.96 2.05 -15.16
C LEU A 322 23.84 3.17 -16.20
N ASP A 323 23.78 4.42 -15.76
CA ASP A 323 23.61 5.58 -16.63
C ASP A 323 24.92 6.05 -17.27
N GLY A 324 26.05 5.73 -16.66
CA GLY A 324 27.36 6.19 -17.14
C GLY A 324 27.66 7.67 -16.91
N GLN A 325 26.74 8.43 -16.28
CA GLN A 325 26.87 9.87 -16.01
C GLN A 325 26.33 10.23 -14.62
N GLU A 326 26.92 11.20 -13.99
CA GLU A 326 26.50 11.75 -12.70
C GLU A 326 25.64 13.01 -12.91
N ALA A 327 24.42 12.84 -13.40
CA ALA A 327 23.49 13.95 -13.53
C ALA A 327 23.11 14.52 -12.15
N LEU A 328 23.04 15.84 -12.06
CA LEU A 328 22.69 16.54 -10.83
C LEU A 328 21.24 16.22 -10.39
N TYR A 329 20.32 16.12 -11.35
CA TYR A 329 18.90 15.87 -11.08
C TYR A 329 18.39 14.75 -11.99
N LYS A 330 17.78 13.74 -11.39
CA LYS A 330 17.16 12.61 -12.12
C LYS A 330 15.64 12.72 -12.00
N GLN A 331 14.94 12.53 -13.11
CA GLN A 331 13.48 12.58 -13.14
C GLN A 331 12.91 11.58 -14.14
N THR A 332 11.68 11.19 -13.92
CA THR A 332 10.90 10.37 -14.88
C THR A 332 9.64 11.15 -15.23
N LEU A 333 9.44 11.37 -16.52
CA LEU A 333 8.30 12.12 -17.04
C LEU A 333 7.36 11.20 -17.82
N LEU A 334 6.07 11.30 -17.54
CA LEU A 334 5.04 10.80 -18.46
C LEU A 334 4.68 11.96 -19.38
N ILE A 335 4.95 11.82 -20.67
CA ILE A 335 4.62 12.79 -21.71
C ILE A 335 3.43 12.24 -22.50
N ILE A 336 2.34 12.97 -22.50
CA ILE A 336 1.14 12.64 -23.28
C ILE A 336 1.06 13.63 -24.43
N THR A 337 1.05 13.13 -25.65
CA THR A 337 0.97 13.94 -26.86
C THR A 337 -0.47 14.02 -27.38
N SER A 338 -0.79 15.08 -28.14
CA SER A 338 -2.10 15.26 -28.77
C SER A 338 -2.31 14.30 -29.95
N GLU A 339 -1.21 13.82 -30.53
CA GLU A 339 -1.19 12.87 -31.66
C GLU A 339 0.07 12.00 -31.55
N PRO A 340 0.08 10.79 -32.11
CA PRO A 340 1.25 9.92 -32.06
C PRO A 340 2.49 10.59 -32.66
N LEU A 341 3.62 10.47 -31.95
CA LEU A 341 4.92 10.99 -32.43
C LEU A 341 5.64 9.94 -33.29
N ASN A 342 6.37 10.43 -34.30
CA ASN A 342 7.28 9.62 -35.11
C ASN A 342 8.69 9.53 -34.45
N LYS A 343 8.75 9.61 -33.13
CA LYS A 343 9.99 9.48 -32.34
C LYS A 343 9.75 8.50 -31.19
N SER A 344 10.76 7.73 -30.89
CA SER A 344 10.73 6.82 -29.74
C SER A 344 11.05 7.57 -28.43
N GLU A 345 10.75 6.92 -27.31
CA GLU A 345 11.15 7.38 -25.97
C GLU A 345 12.66 7.61 -25.92
N ASN A 346 13.44 6.70 -26.50
CA ASN A 346 14.90 6.76 -26.52
C ASN A 346 15.40 7.97 -27.33
N ASP A 347 14.79 8.28 -28.48
CA ASP A 347 15.16 9.45 -29.28
C ASP A 347 14.98 10.75 -28.50
N LEU A 348 13.86 10.85 -27.78
CA LEU A 348 13.57 12.01 -26.94
C LEU A 348 14.55 12.10 -25.76
N MET A 349 14.88 11.00 -25.12
CA MET A 349 15.84 10.95 -24.03
C MET A 349 17.23 11.40 -24.48
N ILE A 350 17.71 10.91 -25.63
CA ILE A 350 18.99 11.30 -26.23
C ILE A 350 19.01 12.81 -26.53
N GLU A 351 17.94 13.32 -27.11
CA GLU A 351 17.82 14.74 -27.47
C GLU A 351 17.86 15.64 -26.21
N LEU A 352 17.14 15.24 -25.14
CA LEU A 352 17.15 15.98 -23.89
C LEU A 352 18.51 15.90 -23.17
N ASP A 353 19.14 14.74 -23.15
CA ASP A 353 20.49 14.56 -22.60
C ASP A 353 21.49 15.47 -23.32
N HIS A 354 21.39 15.53 -24.66
CA HIS A 354 22.28 16.41 -25.48
C HIS A 354 22.03 17.89 -25.20
N HIS A 355 20.76 18.28 -24.98
CA HIS A 355 20.39 19.70 -24.75
C HIS A 355 20.75 20.18 -23.34
N PHE A 356 20.53 19.33 -22.32
CA PHE A 356 20.69 19.73 -20.91
C PHE A 356 22.00 19.27 -20.28
N GLN A 357 22.84 18.52 -21.01
CA GLN A 357 24.19 18.06 -20.58
C GLN A 357 24.20 17.81 -19.05
N ASP A 358 24.66 16.87 -18.51
CA ASP A 358 24.87 16.51 -17.09
C ASP A 358 23.98 17.18 -16.00
N GLN A 359 23.15 18.18 -16.35
CA GLN A 359 22.23 18.83 -15.39
C GLN A 359 21.02 17.96 -15.08
N PHE A 360 20.41 17.36 -16.13
CA PHE A 360 19.25 16.50 -16.03
C PHE A 360 19.51 15.15 -16.67
N LYS A 361 19.10 14.09 -15.99
CA LYS A 361 18.88 12.79 -16.61
C LYS A 361 17.38 12.54 -16.60
N THR A 362 16.77 12.58 -17.77
CA THR A 362 15.31 12.45 -17.92
C THR A 362 14.98 11.11 -18.55
N TYR A 363 14.20 10.31 -17.84
CA TYR A 363 13.60 9.08 -18.37
C TYR A 363 12.17 9.41 -18.80
N ILE A 364 11.76 8.92 -19.96
CA ILE A 364 10.48 9.27 -20.57
C ILE A 364 9.60 8.04 -20.73
N LEU A 365 8.35 8.16 -20.27
CA LEU A 365 7.25 7.34 -20.72
C LEU A 365 6.46 8.19 -21.71
N LEU A 366 6.30 7.69 -22.93
CA LEU A 366 5.62 8.42 -24.00
C LEU A 366 4.30 7.72 -24.37
N ASP A 367 3.23 8.49 -24.44
CA ASP A 367 1.96 7.98 -24.89
C ASP A 367 1.18 9.10 -25.62
N ASP A 368 0.15 8.75 -26.34
CA ASP A 368 -0.77 9.74 -26.91
C ASP A 368 -2.12 9.71 -26.17
N ILE A 369 -2.86 10.81 -26.31
CA ILE A 369 -4.11 11.01 -25.56
C ILE A 369 -5.15 9.91 -25.86
N SER A 370 -5.16 9.36 -27.07
CA SER A 370 -6.10 8.32 -27.47
C SER A 370 -5.77 6.99 -26.76
N ASN A 371 -4.49 6.64 -26.72
CA ASN A 371 -4.00 5.45 -26.02
C ASN A 371 -4.19 5.55 -24.51
N VAL A 372 -3.91 6.72 -23.93
CA VAL A 372 -4.13 6.95 -22.48
C VAL A 372 -5.60 6.76 -22.14
N ALA A 373 -6.52 7.29 -22.96
CA ALA A 373 -7.96 7.12 -22.76
C ALA A 373 -8.37 5.64 -22.79
N ILE A 374 -7.85 4.89 -23.77
CA ILE A 374 -8.10 3.43 -23.88
C ILE A 374 -7.58 2.71 -22.63
N LYS A 375 -6.35 3.00 -22.22
CA LYS A 375 -5.73 2.36 -21.05
C LYS A 375 -6.49 2.65 -19.76
N ILE A 376 -7.05 3.86 -19.61
CA ILE A 376 -7.92 4.21 -18.48
C ILE A 376 -9.21 3.38 -18.52
N ASP A 377 -9.85 3.30 -19.68
CA ASP A 377 -11.09 2.53 -19.87
C ASP A 377 -10.87 1.03 -19.63
N GLU A 378 -9.68 0.52 -19.96
CA GLU A 378 -9.28 -0.88 -19.70
C GLU A 378 -8.85 -1.13 -18.25
N GLY A 379 -8.89 -0.11 -17.38
CA GLY A 379 -8.54 -0.24 -15.97
C GLY A 379 -7.03 -0.19 -15.69
N GLY A 380 -6.31 0.61 -16.46
CA GLY A 380 -4.87 0.83 -16.26
C GLY A 380 -4.58 1.53 -14.93
N THR A 381 -4.41 0.75 -13.88
CA THR A 381 -4.30 1.25 -12.51
C THR A 381 -3.10 2.18 -12.27
N TYR A 382 -2.02 2.04 -13.06
CA TYR A 382 -0.85 2.92 -12.89
C TYR A 382 -1.17 4.38 -13.25
N LEU A 383 -2.04 4.61 -14.24
CA LEU A 383 -2.43 5.95 -14.64
C LEU A 383 -3.19 6.69 -13.53
N GLU A 384 -3.90 5.96 -12.66
CA GLU A 384 -4.57 6.55 -11.48
C GLU A 384 -3.56 7.22 -10.53
N TYR A 385 -2.35 6.67 -10.44
CA TYR A 385 -1.28 7.23 -9.61
C TYR A 385 -0.54 8.36 -10.33
N LEU A 386 -0.37 8.25 -11.65
CA LEU A 386 0.46 9.18 -12.41
C LEU A 386 -0.29 10.45 -12.81
N LEU A 387 -1.57 10.35 -13.18
CA LEU A 387 -2.36 11.47 -13.71
C LEU A 387 -2.93 12.40 -12.63
N LYS A 388 -2.38 12.39 -11.44
CA LYS A 388 -2.80 13.29 -10.35
C LYS A 388 -2.37 14.74 -10.65
N SER A 389 -3.21 15.69 -10.26
CA SER A 389 -2.95 17.13 -10.44
C SER A 389 -1.63 17.57 -9.79
N GLU A 390 -1.25 16.96 -8.68
CA GLU A 390 0.00 17.25 -7.97
C GLU A 390 1.27 16.87 -8.76
N ASN A 391 1.15 15.90 -9.67
CA ASN A 391 2.26 15.42 -10.52
C ASN A 391 2.33 16.21 -11.84
N ARG A 392 1.33 17.01 -12.15
CA ARG A 392 1.20 17.67 -13.46
C ARG A 392 2.08 18.90 -13.56
N LEU A 393 3.02 18.87 -14.48
CA LEU A 393 3.92 20.00 -14.78
C LEU A 393 3.37 20.91 -15.87
N TYR A 394 2.62 20.34 -16.85
CA TYR A 394 2.07 21.07 -17.99
C TYR A 394 0.77 20.42 -18.45
N SER A 395 -0.15 21.23 -18.96
CA SER A 395 -1.34 20.75 -19.65
C SER A 395 -1.92 21.82 -20.57
N LEU A 396 -2.18 21.42 -21.81
CA LEU A 396 -2.84 22.25 -22.83
C LEU A 396 -4.29 22.56 -22.42
N ASN A 397 -4.97 21.60 -21.79
CA ASN A 397 -6.36 21.69 -21.34
C ASN A 397 -6.51 21.24 -19.89
N LYS A 398 -7.28 21.97 -19.09
CA LYS A 398 -7.51 21.62 -17.68
C LYS A 398 -8.42 20.40 -17.50
N GLN A 399 -9.28 20.11 -18.47
CA GLN A 399 -10.19 18.93 -18.46
C GLN A 399 -9.57 17.82 -19.32
N LEU A 400 -8.85 16.93 -18.69
CA LEU A 400 -8.12 15.89 -19.39
C LEU A 400 -8.88 14.60 -19.62
N PHE A 401 -9.62 14.18 -18.63
CA PHE A 401 -10.27 12.86 -18.65
C PHE A 401 -11.61 12.94 -17.94
N ARG A 402 -12.55 12.07 -18.30
CA ARG A 402 -13.85 11.92 -17.63
C ARG A 402 -13.68 11.81 -16.11
N ASP A 403 -14.61 12.37 -15.38
CA ASP A 403 -14.64 12.42 -13.91
C ASP A 403 -14.15 11.11 -13.27
N GLU A 404 -13.20 11.25 -12.36
CA GLU A 404 -12.59 10.14 -11.61
C GLU A 404 -13.59 9.24 -10.88
N ASN A 405 -14.83 9.71 -10.71
CA ASN A 405 -15.88 9.03 -9.95
C ASN A 405 -16.66 7.97 -10.76
N ASN A 406 -16.42 7.84 -12.06
CA ASN A 406 -17.17 6.92 -12.93
C ASN A 406 -16.37 5.69 -13.40
N ARG A 407 -15.41 5.24 -12.62
CA ARG A 407 -14.62 4.05 -12.96
C ARG A 407 -15.33 2.78 -12.49
N GLU A 408 -16.32 2.35 -13.23
CA GLU A 408 -17.18 1.21 -12.87
C GLU A 408 -16.70 -0.15 -13.43
N TYR A 409 -15.61 -0.19 -14.18
CA TYR A 409 -15.26 -1.42 -14.90
C TYR A 409 -14.00 -2.08 -14.34
N PHE A 410 -14.20 -3.11 -13.54
CA PHE A 410 -13.14 -4.01 -13.15
C PHE A 410 -13.63 -5.45 -13.15
N PHE A 411 -12.89 -6.29 -13.86
CA PHE A 411 -13.20 -7.71 -13.94
C PHE A 411 -12.25 -8.51 -13.03
N PRO A 412 -12.78 -9.45 -12.23
CA PRO A 412 -11.94 -10.35 -11.40
C PRO A 412 -10.89 -11.13 -12.21
N VAL A 413 -11.08 -11.20 -13.52
CA VAL A 413 -10.17 -11.83 -14.48
C VAL A 413 -8.75 -11.23 -14.42
N GLU A 414 -8.60 -9.94 -14.07
CA GLU A 414 -7.28 -9.29 -14.06
C GLU A 414 -6.27 -10.01 -13.14
N TYR A 415 -6.68 -10.45 -11.97
CA TYR A 415 -5.77 -11.18 -11.06
C TYR A 415 -5.20 -12.43 -11.73
N TYR A 416 -6.06 -13.24 -12.34
CA TYR A 416 -5.63 -14.49 -13.00
C TYR A 416 -4.77 -14.21 -14.24
N THR A 417 -5.12 -13.19 -15.01
CA THR A 417 -4.37 -12.77 -16.19
C THR A 417 -2.97 -12.30 -15.78
N LYS A 418 -2.88 -11.42 -14.78
CA LYS A 418 -1.59 -10.91 -14.28
C LYS A 418 -0.73 -12.01 -13.65
N THR A 419 -1.36 -12.95 -12.95
CA THR A 419 -0.65 -14.13 -12.42
C THR A 419 -0.04 -14.97 -13.57
N ALA A 420 -0.83 -15.24 -14.60
CA ALA A 420 -0.36 -16.03 -15.76
C ALA A 420 0.76 -15.30 -16.51
N GLU A 421 0.62 -14.00 -16.75
CA GLU A 421 1.65 -13.16 -17.43
C GLU A 421 2.95 -13.13 -16.62
N TRP A 422 2.85 -12.94 -15.31
CA TRP A 422 4.01 -12.97 -14.41
C TRP A 422 4.69 -14.34 -14.44
N LEU A 423 3.93 -15.44 -14.37
CA LEU A 423 4.50 -16.80 -14.42
C LEU A 423 5.28 -17.07 -15.71
N VAL A 424 4.82 -16.55 -16.85
CA VAL A 424 5.56 -16.67 -18.13
C VAL A 424 6.92 -15.98 -18.00
N ARG A 425 6.99 -14.77 -17.45
CA ARG A 425 8.24 -14.02 -17.29
C ARG A 425 9.16 -14.69 -16.26
N LYS A 426 8.61 -15.13 -15.15
CA LYS A 426 9.34 -15.86 -14.10
C LYS A 426 9.98 -17.13 -14.67
N ASN A 427 9.19 -17.95 -15.36
CA ASN A 427 9.68 -19.21 -15.96
C ASN A 427 10.79 -18.96 -16.98
N ARG A 428 10.69 -17.89 -17.78
CA ARG A 428 11.76 -17.48 -18.71
C ARG A 428 13.04 -17.10 -17.94
N ALA A 429 12.91 -16.33 -16.87
CA ALA A 429 14.05 -15.93 -16.05
C ALA A 429 14.74 -17.16 -15.43
N GLU A 430 13.96 -18.09 -14.88
CA GLU A 430 14.46 -19.33 -14.29
C GLU A 430 15.14 -20.22 -15.37
N PHE A 431 14.59 -20.28 -16.56
CA PHE A 431 15.18 -21.02 -17.69
C PHE A 431 16.52 -20.40 -18.10
N ILE A 432 16.60 -19.06 -18.15
CA ILE A 432 17.86 -18.37 -18.47
C ILE A 432 18.95 -18.76 -17.46
N VAL A 433 18.62 -18.78 -16.16
CA VAL A 433 19.58 -19.19 -15.12
C VAL A 433 20.04 -20.64 -15.33
N SER A 434 19.15 -21.52 -15.77
CA SER A 434 19.56 -22.92 -16.06
C SER A 434 20.56 -22.99 -17.22
N LEU A 435 20.38 -22.14 -18.26
CA LEU A 435 21.32 -22.07 -19.42
C LEU A 435 22.69 -21.52 -19.00
N MET A 436 22.74 -20.61 -18.01
CA MET A 436 23.99 -20.00 -17.55
C MET A 436 25.00 -21.07 -17.08
N ARG A 437 24.53 -22.14 -16.45
CA ARG A 437 25.38 -23.26 -16.00
C ARG A 437 26.11 -23.94 -17.16
N ASP A 438 25.38 -24.19 -18.24
CA ASP A 438 25.95 -24.84 -19.44
C ASP A 438 26.99 -23.96 -20.11
N VAL A 439 26.80 -22.67 -20.11
CA VAL A 439 27.71 -21.67 -20.71
C VAL A 439 28.97 -21.50 -19.85
N GLU A 440 28.84 -21.55 -18.54
CA GLU A 440 29.96 -21.47 -17.60
C GLU A 440 30.99 -22.57 -17.86
N GLU A 441 30.53 -23.80 -18.14
CA GLU A 441 31.40 -24.95 -18.45
C GLU A 441 32.22 -24.73 -19.73
N LYS A 442 31.76 -23.86 -20.64
CA LYS A 442 32.41 -23.55 -21.91
C LYS A 442 33.30 -22.30 -21.87
N GLU A 443 33.33 -21.61 -20.72
CA GLU A 443 34.11 -20.38 -20.53
C GLU A 443 33.72 -19.26 -21.53
N ASP A 444 32.46 -19.25 -22.00
CA ASP A 444 31.95 -18.21 -22.91
C ASP A 444 31.37 -17.04 -22.11
N HIS A 445 32.26 -16.17 -21.65
CA HIS A 445 31.90 -15.04 -20.78
C HIS A 445 30.96 -14.03 -21.49
N ALA A 446 31.08 -13.84 -22.81
CA ALA A 446 30.21 -12.92 -23.56
C ALA A 446 28.77 -13.41 -23.55
N THR A 447 28.55 -14.69 -23.84
CA THR A 447 27.21 -15.31 -23.77
C THR A 447 26.69 -15.28 -22.32
N TYR A 448 27.55 -15.52 -21.34
CA TYR A 448 27.16 -15.50 -19.91
C TYR A 448 26.64 -14.11 -19.48
N LEU A 449 27.35 -13.06 -19.84
CA LEU A 449 26.92 -11.66 -19.59
C LEU A 449 25.60 -11.34 -20.31
N PHE A 450 25.47 -11.83 -21.56
CA PHE A 450 24.23 -11.63 -22.34
C PHE A 450 23.03 -12.33 -21.71
N LEU A 451 23.21 -13.53 -21.20
CA LEU A 451 22.14 -14.24 -20.46
C LEU A 451 21.77 -13.47 -19.19
N SER A 452 22.77 -12.95 -18.47
CA SER A 452 22.51 -12.10 -17.27
C SER A 452 21.71 -10.85 -17.64
N TYR A 453 22.09 -10.19 -18.74
CA TYR A 453 21.35 -9.03 -19.29
C TYR A 453 19.90 -9.45 -19.58
N GLN A 454 19.69 -10.54 -20.32
CA GLN A 454 18.35 -11.01 -20.68
C GLN A 454 17.52 -11.38 -19.45
N LEU A 455 18.12 -11.96 -18.41
CA LEU A 455 17.47 -12.23 -17.13
C LEU A 455 16.90 -10.95 -16.53
N ILE A 456 17.72 -9.91 -16.42
CA ILE A 456 17.32 -8.61 -15.85
C ILE A 456 16.19 -8.00 -16.69
N VAL A 457 16.31 -8.05 -18.02
CA VAL A 457 15.27 -7.54 -18.94
C VAL A 457 13.93 -8.28 -18.69
N GLN A 458 13.92 -9.62 -18.62
CA GLN A 458 12.68 -10.38 -18.39
C GLN A 458 12.04 -10.02 -17.04
N ILE A 459 12.85 -9.89 -16.00
CA ILE A 459 12.39 -9.48 -14.66
C ILE A 459 11.77 -8.08 -14.72
N CYS A 460 12.49 -7.11 -15.31
CA CYS A 460 12.02 -5.73 -15.40
C CYS A 460 10.70 -5.63 -16.18
N LEU A 461 10.62 -6.28 -17.34
CA LEU A 461 9.40 -6.28 -18.16
C LEU A 461 8.22 -6.94 -17.41
N GLY A 462 8.49 -8.03 -16.69
CA GLY A 462 7.47 -8.71 -15.90
C GLY A 462 6.93 -7.84 -14.78
N LEU A 463 7.82 -7.14 -14.06
CA LEU A 463 7.42 -6.23 -12.98
C LEU A 463 6.71 -4.99 -13.51
N LEU A 464 7.17 -4.40 -14.61
CA LEU A 464 6.50 -3.24 -15.24
C LEU A 464 5.08 -3.59 -15.69
N ASP A 465 4.91 -4.76 -16.28
CA ASP A 465 3.58 -5.26 -16.66
C ASP A 465 2.70 -5.48 -15.42
N LEU A 466 3.26 -6.09 -14.38
CA LEU A 466 2.53 -6.41 -13.14
C LEU A 466 2.14 -5.16 -12.32
N PHE A 467 3.03 -4.17 -12.23
CA PHE A 467 2.81 -2.96 -11.41
C PHE A 467 2.09 -1.86 -12.18
N TRP A 468 2.44 -1.67 -13.45
CA TRP A 468 2.01 -0.51 -14.23
C TRP A 468 1.19 -0.87 -15.47
N ASN A 469 1.01 -2.17 -15.77
CA ASN A 469 0.43 -2.64 -17.05
C ASN A 469 1.19 -2.03 -18.24
N LEU A 470 2.50 -1.85 -18.07
CA LEU A 470 3.37 -1.17 -19.03
C LEU A 470 4.27 -2.19 -19.73
N ARG A 471 4.29 -2.14 -21.06
CA ARG A 471 5.11 -3.01 -21.91
C ARG A 471 5.98 -2.11 -22.79
N PRO A 472 7.09 -1.57 -22.25
CA PRO A 472 7.93 -0.67 -23.04
C PRO A 472 8.56 -1.42 -24.23
N ILE A 473 8.71 -0.73 -25.33
CA ILE A 473 9.41 -1.22 -26.52
C ILE A 473 10.92 -1.16 -26.27
N GLU A 474 11.35 -0.10 -25.60
CA GLU A 474 12.76 0.10 -25.23
C GLU A 474 13.17 -0.92 -24.17
N THR A 475 14.27 -1.63 -24.42
CA THR A 475 14.79 -2.67 -23.52
C THR A 475 16.16 -2.34 -22.95
N ASP A 476 16.65 -1.10 -23.07
CA ASP A 476 17.88 -0.69 -22.40
C ASP A 476 17.75 -0.95 -20.90
N ILE A 477 18.76 -1.61 -20.33
CA ILE A 477 18.72 -2.05 -18.94
C ILE A 477 18.69 -0.87 -17.95
N SER A 478 19.38 0.25 -18.27
CA SER A 478 19.40 1.46 -17.42
C SER A 478 17.99 2.06 -17.34
N TYR A 479 17.32 2.16 -18.48
CA TYR A 479 15.94 2.64 -18.59
C TYR A 479 14.98 1.76 -17.77
N LEU A 480 15.01 0.44 -18.02
CA LEU A 480 14.10 -0.51 -17.36
C LEU A 480 14.30 -0.52 -15.84
N VAL A 481 15.56 -0.55 -15.38
CA VAL A 481 15.90 -0.56 -13.94
C VAL A 481 15.46 0.76 -13.29
N ASN A 482 15.63 1.90 -13.98
CA ASN A 482 15.15 3.17 -13.46
C ASN A 482 13.62 3.15 -13.25
N LEU A 483 12.87 2.63 -14.23
CA LEU A 483 11.40 2.55 -14.11
C LEU A 483 10.97 1.70 -12.91
N ILE A 484 11.56 0.50 -12.73
CA ILE A 484 11.18 -0.35 -11.59
C ILE A 484 11.60 0.22 -10.24
N ASN A 485 12.62 1.09 -10.18
CA ASN A 485 13.04 1.75 -8.94
C ASN A 485 11.95 2.65 -8.34
N HIS A 486 10.92 3.02 -9.11
CA HIS A 486 9.76 3.76 -8.59
C HIS A 486 8.91 2.93 -7.62
N PHE A 487 8.97 1.60 -7.72
CA PHE A 487 8.18 0.73 -6.84
C PHE A 487 9.01 -0.37 -6.16
N SER A 488 10.24 -0.62 -6.61
CA SER A 488 11.13 -1.60 -5.97
C SER A 488 12.59 -1.36 -6.34
N ASN A 489 13.45 -1.33 -5.34
CA ASN A 489 14.89 -1.08 -5.50
C ASN A 489 15.73 -2.36 -5.46
N HIS A 490 15.11 -3.55 -5.47
CA HIS A 490 15.84 -4.81 -5.26
C HIS A 490 16.89 -5.08 -6.34
N THR A 491 16.62 -4.71 -7.62
CA THR A 491 17.58 -4.90 -8.73
C THR A 491 18.85 -4.09 -8.47
N THR A 492 18.71 -2.80 -8.13
CA THR A 492 19.86 -1.95 -7.82
C THR A 492 20.58 -2.39 -6.54
N ALA A 493 19.86 -2.96 -5.58
CA ALA A 493 20.48 -3.47 -4.35
C ALA A 493 21.32 -4.74 -4.61
N VAL A 494 20.89 -5.60 -5.53
CA VAL A 494 21.62 -6.81 -5.91
C VAL A 494 22.82 -6.46 -6.79
N PHE A 495 22.61 -5.66 -7.84
CA PHE A 495 23.65 -5.27 -8.81
C PHE A 495 24.29 -3.93 -8.42
N LYS A 496 24.67 -3.81 -7.14
CA LYS A 496 25.28 -2.60 -6.58
C LYS A 496 26.79 -2.58 -6.87
N PHE A 497 27.31 -1.41 -7.23
CA PHE A 497 28.75 -1.20 -7.33
C PHE A 497 29.40 -1.54 -5.97
N GLY A 498 30.39 -2.37 -5.99
CA GLY A 498 31.04 -2.87 -4.78
C GLY A 498 30.54 -4.24 -4.29
N ASN A 499 29.45 -4.75 -4.87
CA ASN A 499 29.03 -6.14 -4.60
C ASN A 499 29.87 -7.16 -5.40
N PHE A 500 30.57 -6.69 -6.44
CA PHE A 500 31.44 -7.50 -7.30
C PHE A 500 32.89 -7.07 -7.12
N LYS A 501 33.78 -8.03 -7.06
CA LYS A 501 35.24 -7.77 -6.98
C LYS A 501 35.75 -7.14 -8.27
N ASN A 502 35.27 -7.66 -9.40
CA ASN A 502 35.61 -7.16 -10.73
C ASN A 502 34.54 -6.15 -11.17
N SER A 503 34.87 -4.87 -11.17
CA SER A 503 33.95 -3.79 -11.57
C SER A 503 33.51 -3.89 -13.05
N GLY A 504 34.29 -4.59 -13.87
CA GLY A 504 33.97 -4.85 -15.28
C GLY A 504 32.70 -5.68 -15.48
N ILE A 505 32.25 -6.44 -14.46
CA ILE A 505 31.02 -7.24 -14.53
C ILE A 505 29.80 -6.35 -14.85
N LEU A 506 29.65 -5.26 -14.13
CA LEU A 506 28.50 -4.36 -14.30
C LEU A 506 28.51 -3.70 -15.68
N GLU A 507 29.68 -3.24 -16.12
CA GLU A 507 29.86 -2.68 -17.46
C GLU A 507 29.63 -3.75 -18.53
N GLY A 508 30.10 -4.96 -18.27
CA GLY A 508 29.87 -6.13 -19.14
C GLY A 508 28.39 -6.45 -19.32
N ILE A 509 27.61 -6.46 -18.23
CA ILE A 509 26.16 -6.68 -18.29
C ILE A 509 25.48 -5.55 -19.08
N ARG A 510 25.83 -4.31 -18.81
CA ARG A 510 25.23 -3.14 -19.47
C ARG A 510 25.39 -3.20 -20.97
N ASN A 511 26.59 -3.55 -21.45
CA ASN A 511 26.94 -3.56 -22.86
C ASN A 511 26.90 -4.96 -23.47
N ALA A 512 26.30 -5.94 -22.79
CA ALA A 512 26.30 -7.34 -23.22
C ALA A 512 25.76 -7.54 -24.64
N PRO A 513 24.68 -6.88 -25.11
CA PRO A 513 24.25 -7.03 -26.51
C PRO A 513 25.34 -6.65 -27.53
N GLN A 514 26.16 -5.63 -27.20
CA GLN A 514 27.27 -5.19 -28.06
C GLN A 514 28.39 -6.22 -28.10
N TYR A 515 28.70 -6.86 -26.95
CA TYR A 515 29.77 -7.84 -26.81
C TYR A 515 29.45 -9.18 -27.47
N MET A 516 28.22 -9.40 -27.88
CA MET A 516 27.89 -10.51 -28.78
C MET A 516 28.40 -10.30 -30.22
N LEU A 517 28.76 -9.06 -30.56
CA LEU A 517 29.22 -8.65 -31.90
C LEU A 517 30.69 -8.20 -31.91
N THR A 518 31.26 -7.88 -30.73
CA THR A 518 32.62 -7.35 -30.59
C THR A 518 33.36 -8.09 -29.47
N PRO A 519 34.70 -8.12 -29.48
CA PRO A 519 35.47 -8.74 -28.38
C PRO A 519 35.22 -8.07 -27.06
N LEU A 520 35.20 -8.86 -26.00
CA LEU A 520 35.10 -8.36 -24.61
C LEU A 520 36.38 -7.58 -24.27
N PRO A 521 36.26 -6.37 -23.72
CA PRO A 521 37.43 -5.59 -23.26
C PRO A 521 37.90 -5.98 -21.86
N TYR A 522 37.26 -6.94 -21.22
CA TYR A 522 37.53 -7.37 -19.85
C TYR A 522 37.94 -8.82 -19.81
N ASN A 523 38.88 -9.13 -18.92
CA ASN A 523 39.19 -10.51 -18.57
C ASN A 523 38.40 -10.88 -17.30
N PHE A 524 37.63 -11.93 -17.38
CA PHE A 524 36.87 -12.49 -16.26
C PHE A 524 37.44 -13.86 -15.88
N ASP A 525 37.37 -14.17 -14.59
CA ASP A 525 37.73 -15.50 -14.11
C ASP A 525 36.48 -16.26 -13.64
N TYR A 526 36.67 -17.51 -13.26
CA TYR A 526 35.60 -18.38 -12.76
C TYR A 526 34.86 -17.75 -11.56
N LYS A 527 35.60 -17.08 -10.66
CA LYS A 527 35.01 -16.46 -9.46
C LYS A 527 34.11 -15.27 -9.81
N ASP A 528 34.48 -14.51 -10.83
CA ASP A 528 33.66 -13.40 -11.34
C ASP A 528 32.30 -13.93 -11.83
N MET A 529 32.31 -15.04 -12.56
CA MET A 529 31.09 -15.66 -13.10
C MET A 529 30.23 -16.28 -11.98
N ASP A 530 30.87 -16.86 -10.97
CA ASP A 530 30.20 -17.43 -9.80
C ASP A 530 29.51 -16.34 -8.95
N GLU A 531 30.18 -15.19 -8.77
CA GLU A 531 29.58 -14.01 -8.13
C GLU A 531 28.37 -13.51 -8.91
N LEU A 532 28.49 -13.43 -10.23
CA LEU A 532 27.39 -12.98 -11.11
C LEU A 532 26.22 -13.98 -11.07
N PHE A 533 26.49 -15.27 -11.10
CA PHE A 533 25.45 -16.31 -10.99
C PHE A 533 24.68 -16.19 -9.67
N SER A 534 25.41 -16.02 -8.58
CA SER A 534 24.82 -15.84 -7.24
C SER A 534 23.93 -14.59 -7.18
N ALA A 535 24.38 -13.51 -7.83
CA ALA A 535 23.60 -12.26 -7.91
C ALA A 535 22.31 -12.49 -8.75
N CYS A 536 22.39 -13.22 -9.86
CA CYS A 536 21.22 -13.57 -10.69
C CYS A 536 20.20 -14.41 -9.91
N LEU A 537 20.65 -15.41 -9.16
CA LEU A 537 19.77 -16.20 -8.28
C LEU A 537 19.08 -15.30 -7.25
N LYS A 538 19.84 -14.45 -6.63
CA LYS A 538 19.31 -13.50 -5.66
C LYS A 538 18.27 -12.52 -6.27
N UNK A 539 18.40 -12.07 -7.53
CA UNK A 539 17.60 -11.35 -8.17
C UNK A 539 16.35 -11.91 -8.25
N ILE A 540 16.30 -13.18 -8.69
CA ILE A 540 15.05 -13.91 -8.85
C ILE A 540 14.29 -14.04 -7.52
N GLN A 541 14.98 -14.44 -6.47
CA GLN A 541 14.37 -14.63 -5.14
C GLN A 541 13.72 -13.34 -4.62
N GLU A 542 14.41 -12.20 -4.71
CA GLU A 542 13.87 -10.93 -4.25
C GLU A 542 12.73 -10.43 -5.15
N THR A 543 12.84 -10.65 -6.45
CA THR A 543 11.79 -10.33 -7.41
C THR A 543 10.50 -11.11 -7.11
N ASN A 544 10.62 -12.40 -6.81
CA ASN A 544 9.45 -13.23 -6.47
C ASN A 544 8.71 -12.65 -5.26
N LYS A 545 9.43 -12.22 -4.21
CA LYS A 545 8.81 -11.59 -3.03
C LYS A 545 8.04 -10.31 -3.40
N VAL A 546 8.62 -9.49 -4.28
CA VAL A 546 8.00 -8.23 -4.74
C VAL A 546 6.75 -8.53 -5.58
N ALA A 547 6.85 -9.48 -6.48
CA ALA A 547 5.75 -9.88 -7.37
C ALA A 547 4.60 -10.53 -6.59
N ASP A 548 4.90 -11.44 -5.67
CA ASP A 548 3.90 -12.11 -4.83
C ASP A 548 3.10 -11.07 -4.02
N LYS A 549 3.79 -10.11 -3.42
CA LYS A 549 3.16 -9.02 -2.67
C LYS A 549 2.22 -8.20 -3.57
N ARG A 550 2.66 -7.88 -4.79
CA ARG A 550 1.83 -7.13 -5.74
C ARG A 550 0.60 -7.93 -6.19
N LEU A 551 0.75 -9.23 -6.42
CA LEU A 551 -0.36 -10.12 -6.78
C LEU A 551 -1.39 -10.21 -5.65
N GLU A 552 -0.93 -10.21 -4.39
CA GLU A 552 -1.83 -10.12 -3.22
C GLU A 552 -2.64 -8.81 -3.25
N ASP A 553 -2.00 -7.68 -3.56
CA ASP A 553 -2.67 -6.37 -3.67
C ASP A 553 -3.74 -6.39 -4.77
N ILE A 554 -3.41 -6.95 -5.95
CA ILE A 554 -4.34 -7.07 -7.08
C ILE A 554 -5.53 -7.97 -6.69
N LYS A 555 -5.28 -9.08 -6.00
CA LYS A 555 -6.33 -10.00 -5.52
C LYS A 555 -7.31 -9.28 -4.59
N ILE A 556 -6.79 -8.51 -3.64
CA ILE A 556 -7.61 -7.75 -2.67
C ILE A 556 -8.43 -6.66 -3.40
N SER A 557 -7.79 -5.90 -4.29
CA SER A 557 -8.45 -4.83 -5.06
C SER A 557 -9.54 -5.38 -5.98
N ALA A 558 -9.28 -6.49 -6.66
CA ALA A 558 -10.26 -7.17 -7.52
C ALA A 558 -11.49 -7.60 -6.69
N PHE A 559 -11.26 -8.14 -5.50
CA PHE A 559 -12.35 -8.55 -4.61
C PHE A 559 -13.18 -7.34 -4.15
N GLN A 560 -12.54 -6.25 -3.75
CA GLN A 560 -13.21 -5.02 -3.31
C GLN A 560 -14.11 -4.43 -4.42
N ARG A 561 -13.61 -4.37 -5.65
CA ARG A 561 -14.36 -3.85 -6.81
C ARG A 561 -15.52 -4.77 -7.21
N TYR A 562 -15.31 -6.08 -7.16
CA TYR A 562 -16.38 -7.07 -7.40
C TYR A 562 -17.55 -6.84 -6.45
N VAL A 563 -17.27 -6.59 -5.18
CA VAL A 563 -18.26 -6.32 -4.14
C VAL A 563 -19.04 -5.01 -4.45
N SER A 564 -18.36 -3.95 -4.96
CA SER A 564 -19.05 -2.70 -5.31
C SER A 564 -20.01 -2.87 -6.49
N ILE A 565 -19.64 -3.64 -7.50
CA ILE A 565 -20.47 -3.91 -8.67
C ILE A 565 -21.75 -4.67 -8.28
N GLU A 566 -21.62 -5.71 -7.44
CA GLU A 566 -22.81 -6.45 -6.95
C GLU A 566 -23.79 -5.51 -6.21
N ASN A 567 -23.28 -4.55 -5.43
CA ASN A 567 -24.12 -3.58 -4.72
C ASN A 567 -24.87 -2.64 -5.69
N CYS A 568 -24.26 -2.22 -6.78
CA CYS A 568 -24.91 -1.37 -7.80
C CYS A 568 -26.08 -2.09 -8.48
N PHE A 569 -25.94 -3.38 -8.74
CA PHE A 569 -27.00 -4.18 -9.38
C PHE A 569 -28.14 -4.56 -8.41
N SER A 570 -27.87 -4.65 -7.12
CA SER A 570 -28.89 -5.01 -6.13
C SER A 570 -29.82 -3.85 -5.74
N VAL A 571 -29.45 -2.61 -6.03
CA VAL A 571 -30.26 -1.42 -5.73
C VAL A 571 -31.33 -1.19 -6.82
N ASN A 572 -31.14 -1.76 -8.02
CA ASN A 572 -32.03 -1.57 -9.19
C ASN A 572 -32.91 -2.81 -9.49
N SER A 573 -32.88 -3.84 -8.63
CA SER A 573 -33.74 -5.02 -8.71
C SER A 573 -34.72 -5.08 -7.54
#